data_a2d8e9bdde0bd7789fcc9b7ce84a42c4
#
_entry.id   a2d8e9bdde0bd7789fcc9b7ce84a42c4
#
_cell.length_a   1.000
_cell.length_b   1.000
_cell.length_c   1.000
_cell.angle_alpha   90.00
_cell.angle_beta   90.00
_cell.angle_gamma   90.00
#
_symmetry.space_group_name_H-M   'P 1'
#
loop_
_entity.id
_entity.type
_entity.pdbx_description
1 polymer ?
#
loop_
_entity_poly.entity_id
_entity_poly.type
_entity_poly.pdbx_seq_one_letter_code
_entity_poly.pdbx_strand_id
1 'polypeptide(L)'
;TDVYVTGSNAYLLSSELATLLSGRYVEISILPFSFKEYLSARKIDFSNKYLNYEALFFDYVNETSLPKGTEIREEGMDKIMEYLEAIYTTIIEKDITQRHQINDKRAFNNIVKFMASNIGSALSPNNISKTLKNDGQTIHHSTVEKYLDYLIESFVFYKVNRFDLKGRKQLATQEKYYLVDVGLLNILMGKDRISNRGHILENI
;
A
#
# COMPACT_ATOMS: atom_id res chain seq x y z
N THR A 1 -11.19 -12.22 30.64
CA THR A 1 -11.86 -11.43 29.59
C THR A 1 -10.82 -11.08 28.56
N ASP A 2 -11.01 -11.51 27.32
CA ASP A 2 -10.12 -11.17 26.21
C ASP A 2 -10.49 -9.77 25.72
N VAL A 3 -9.49 -8.96 25.43
CA VAL A 3 -9.65 -7.60 24.91
C VAL A 3 -8.97 -7.54 23.54
N TYR A 4 -9.71 -7.13 22.54
CA TYR A 4 -9.22 -6.93 21.19
C TYR A 4 -9.17 -5.43 20.90
N VAL A 5 -7.99 -4.95 20.49
CA VAL A 5 -7.76 -3.56 20.07
C VAL A 5 -7.42 -3.59 18.59
N THR A 6 -8.06 -2.77 17.78
CA THR A 6 -7.82 -2.66 16.35
C THR A 6 -7.39 -1.25 15.99
N GLY A 7 -6.53 -1.13 15.01
CA GLY A 7 -6.06 0.14 14.49
C GLY A 7 -5.58 0.02 13.04
N SER A 8 -5.78 1.08 12.26
CA SER A 8 -5.37 1.18 10.85
C SER A 8 -3.94 1.70 10.68
N ASN A 9 -3.18 1.80 11.78
CA ASN A 9 -1.86 2.42 11.76
C ASN A 9 -0.95 1.74 12.79
N ALA A 10 0.26 1.38 12.37
CA ALA A 10 1.27 0.75 13.22
C ALA A 10 1.62 1.62 14.46
N TYR A 11 1.55 2.95 14.32
CA TYR A 11 1.86 3.88 15.41
C TYR A 11 0.88 3.77 16.59
N LEU A 12 -0.40 3.49 16.37
CA LEU A 12 -1.39 3.31 17.44
C LEU A 12 -1.04 2.14 18.37
N LEU A 13 -0.32 1.15 17.86
CA LEU A 13 0.10 -0.03 18.63
C LEU A 13 1.54 0.08 19.11
N SER A 14 2.39 0.91 18.47
CA SER A 14 3.85 0.90 18.72
C SER A 14 4.32 1.91 19.76
N SER A 15 3.64 3.04 20.00
CA SER A 15 4.19 4.09 20.87
C SER A 15 3.67 4.08 22.30
N GLU A 16 2.42 4.47 22.54
CA GLU A 16 1.91 4.57 23.90
C GLU A 16 1.32 3.25 24.42
N LEU A 17 0.55 2.55 23.55
CA LEU A 17 -0.04 1.26 23.91
C LEU A 17 1.02 0.17 24.05
N ALA A 18 2.06 0.16 23.20
CA ALA A 18 3.14 -0.81 23.31
C ALA A 18 3.92 -0.67 24.63
N THR A 19 4.11 0.58 25.09
CA THR A 19 4.77 0.83 26.37
C THR A 19 3.92 0.36 27.55
N LEU A 20 2.60 0.60 27.49
CA LEU A 20 1.65 0.20 28.53
C LEU A 20 1.35 -1.30 28.52
N LEU A 21 1.35 -1.92 27.36
CA LEU A 21 1.01 -3.32 27.12
C LEU A 21 2.22 -4.22 26.90
N SER A 22 3.44 -3.71 27.07
CA SER A 22 4.68 -4.44 26.81
C SER A 22 4.65 -5.86 27.40
N GLY A 23 4.83 -6.88 26.54
CA GLY A 23 4.81 -8.29 26.91
C GLY A 23 3.41 -8.87 27.24
N ARG A 24 2.32 -8.12 27.03
CA ARG A 24 0.95 -8.54 27.38
C ARG A 24 -0.03 -8.57 26.21
N TYR A 25 0.46 -8.47 24.98
CA TYR A 25 -0.37 -8.53 23.78
C TYR A 25 0.26 -9.42 22.71
N VAL A 26 -0.59 -9.89 21.81
CA VAL A 26 -0.20 -10.57 20.57
C VAL A 26 -0.66 -9.68 19.43
N GLU A 27 0.28 -9.31 18.56
CA GLU A 27 -0.03 -8.54 17.35
C GLU A 27 -0.48 -9.49 16.24
N ILE A 28 -1.61 -9.15 15.63
CA ILE A 28 -2.15 -9.87 14.48
C ILE A 28 -2.28 -8.88 13.33
N SER A 29 -1.40 -9.02 12.33
CA SER A 29 -1.48 -8.25 11.09
C SER A 29 -2.52 -8.86 10.15
N ILE A 30 -3.49 -8.05 9.73
CA ILE A 30 -4.52 -8.46 8.78
C ILE A 30 -4.22 -7.78 7.45
N LEU A 31 -3.98 -8.59 6.42
CA LEU A 31 -3.75 -8.12 5.06
C LEU A 31 -5.09 -8.04 4.30
N PRO A 32 -5.16 -7.24 3.21
CA PRO A 32 -6.23 -7.34 2.24
C PRO A 32 -6.39 -8.77 1.71
N PHE A 33 -7.53 -9.06 1.11
CA PHE A 33 -7.81 -10.40 0.59
C PHE A 33 -6.78 -10.85 -0.45
N SER A 34 -6.27 -12.06 -0.29
CA SER A 34 -5.64 -12.80 -1.38
C SER A 34 -6.66 -13.09 -2.48
N PHE A 35 -6.21 -13.44 -3.69
CA PHE A 35 -7.12 -13.78 -4.79
C PHE A 35 -8.10 -14.90 -4.40
N LYS A 36 -7.63 -15.90 -3.66
CA LYS A 36 -8.50 -16.98 -3.17
C LYS A 36 -9.56 -16.49 -2.19
N GLU A 37 -9.21 -15.63 -1.26
CA GLU A 37 -10.14 -15.04 -0.30
C GLU A 37 -11.13 -14.11 -0.97
N TYR A 38 -10.68 -13.31 -1.95
CA TYR A 38 -11.55 -12.49 -2.79
C TYR A 38 -12.61 -13.32 -3.52
N LEU A 39 -12.21 -14.44 -4.14
CA LEU A 39 -13.16 -15.35 -4.78
C LEU A 39 -14.12 -15.97 -3.78
N SER A 40 -13.65 -16.35 -2.59
CA SER A 40 -14.48 -16.89 -1.51
C SER A 40 -15.50 -15.87 -1.00
N ALA A 41 -15.09 -14.62 -0.81
CA ALA A 41 -15.96 -13.52 -0.40
C ALA A 41 -17.06 -13.25 -1.45
N ARG A 42 -16.73 -13.42 -2.73
CA ARG A 42 -17.69 -13.37 -3.85
C ARG A 42 -18.56 -14.61 -4.01
N LYS A 43 -18.42 -15.61 -3.12
CA LYS A 43 -19.15 -16.87 -3.15
C LYS A 43 -19.01 -17.62 -4.48
N ILE A 44 -17.83 -17.54 -5.09
CA ILE A 44 -17.53 -18.27 -6.33
C ILE A 44 -17.43 -19.75 -6.02
N ASP A 45 -18.20 -20.57 -6.75
CA ASP A 45 -18.18 -22.03 -6.62
C ASP A 45 -16.98 -22.62 -7.37
N PHE A 46 -15.94 -22.99 -6.63
CA PHE A 46 -14.72 -23.59 -7.17
C PHE A 46 -14.90 -24.97 -7.82
N SER A 47 -16.07 -25.62 -7.62
CA SER A 47 -16.39 -26.89 -8.27
C SER A 47 -16.80 -26.72 -9.75
N ASN A 48 -17.13 -25.52 -10.15
CA ASN A 48 -17.51 -25.18 -11.53
C ASN A 48 -16.29 -25.24 -12.45
N LYS A 49 -16.22 -26.25 -13.31
CA LYS A 49 -15.12 -26.47 -14.27
C LYS A 49 -15.03 -25.42 -15.39
N TYR A 50 -16.05 -24.59 -15.54
CA TYR A 50 -16.14 -23.57 -16.59
C TYR A 50 -15.77 -22.16 -16.08
N LEU A 51 -15.19 -22.06 -14.89
CA LEU A 51 -14.71 -20.78 -14.36
C LEU A 51 -13.63 -20.18 -15.26
N ASN A 52 -13.85 -18.95 -15.65
CA ASN A 52 -12.81 -18.16 -16.32
C ASN A 52 -11.94 -17.47 -15.27
N TYR A 53 -10.89 -18.15 -14.80
CA TYR A 53 -9.97 -17.60 -13.80
C TYR A 53 -9.22 -16.36 -14.27
N GLU A 54 -8.97 -16.23 -15.59
CA GLU A 54 -8.31 -15.02 -16.13
C GLU A 54 -9.21 -13.79 -15.97
N ALA A 55 -10.50 -13.90 -16.28
CA ALA A 55 -11.46 -12.83 -16.08
C ALA A 55 -11.63 -12.48 -14.60
N LEU A 56 -11.72 -13.48 -13.73
CA LEU A 56 -11.82 -13.29 -12.27
C LEU A 56 -10.56 -12.63 -11.69
N PHE A 57 -9.40 -13.01 -12.18
CA PHE A 57 -8.13 -12.40 -11.78
C PHE A 57 -8.02 -10.96 -12.31
N PHE A 58 -8.50 -10.71 -13.52
CA PHE A 58 -8.59 -9.37 -14.07
C PHE A 58 -9.49 -8.46 -13.22
N ASP A 59 -10.65 -8.95 -12.75
CA ASP A 59 -11.51 -8.25 -11.81
C ASP A 59 -10.75 -7.92 -10.52
N TYR A 60 -10.13 -8.93 -9.91
CA TYR A 60 -9.35 -8.76 -8.67
C TYR A 60 -8.28 -7.67 -8.77
N VAL A 61 -7.53 -7.66 -9.89
CA VAL A 61 -6.46 -6.67 -10.12
C VAL A 61 -7.00 -5.26 -10.37
N ASN A 62 -8.18 -5.13 -10.95
CA ASN A 62 -8.74 -3.83 -11.34
C ASN A 62 -9.70 -3.25 -10.31
N GLU A 63 -10.28 -4.08 -9.46
CA GLU A 63 -11.20 -3.63 -8.40
C GLU A 63 -10.40 -3.26 -7.13
N THR A 64 -10.45 -4.12 -6.14
CA THR A 64 -9.72 -3.96 -4.87
C THR A 64 -9.69 -5.29 -4.13
N SER A 65 -8.66 -5.51 -3.35
CA SER A 65 -8.55 -6.61 -2.40
C SER A 65 -9.11 -6.28 -1.00
N LEU A 66 -9.62 -5.07 -0.79
CA LEU A 66 -10.23 -4.70 0.48
C LEU A 66 -11.63 -5.34 0.64
N PRO A 67 -11.95 -5.92 1.82
CA PRO A 67 -13.22 -6.66 2.03
C PRO A 67 -14.47 -5.89 1.62
N LYS A 68 -14.57 -4.62 1.97
CA LYS A 68 -15.73 -3.78 1.64
C LYS A 68 -15.95 -3.64 0.13
N GLY A 69 -14.88 -3.67 -0.67
CA GLY A 69 -14.97 -3.63 -2.12
C GLY A 69 -15.79 -4.80 -2.68
N THR A 70 -15.66 -6.01 -2.11
CA THR A 70 -16.44 -7.17 -2.55
C THR A 70 -17.94 -7.04 -2.23
N GLU A 71 -18.30 -6.30 -1.18
CA GLU A 71 -19.70 -6.06 -0.79
C GLU A 71 -20.38 -5.06 -1.74
N ILE A 72 -19.69 -3.96 -2.08
CA ILE A 72 -20.24 -2.87 -2.91
C ILE A 72 -20.08 -3.10 -4.41
N ARG A 73 -19.46 -4.19 -4.81
CA ARG A 73 -19.16 -4.52 -6.22
C ARG A 73 -20.41 -4.50 -7.11
N GLU A 74 -21.54 -4.99 -6.60
CA GLU A 74 -22.80 -5.05 -7.35
C GLU A 74 -23.37 -3.65 -7.64
N GLU A 75 -22.93 -2.62 -6.89
CA GLU A 75 -23.29 -1.23 -7.15
C GLU A 75 -22.50 -0.60 -8.30
N GLY A 76 -21.47 -1.29 -8.79
CA GLY A 76 -20.66 -0.90 -9.93
C GLY A 76 -19.27 -0.37 -9.58
N MET A 77 -18.42 -0.30 -10.63
CA MET A 77 -17.00 0.11 -10.48
C MET A 77 -16.85 1.53 -9.95
N ASP A 78 -17.77 2.44 -10.29
CA ASP A 78 -17.71 3.83 -9.81
C ASP A 78 -17.83 3.90 -8.27
N LYS A 79 -18.63 3.02 -7.67
CA LYS A 79 -18.77 2.93 -6.21
C LYS A 79 -17.51 2.37 -5.54
N ILE A 80 -16.86 1.42 -6.16
CA ILE A 80 -15.56 0.92 -5.70
C ILE A 80 -14.52 2.06 -5.74
N MET A 81 -14.49 2.85 -6.81
CA MET A 81 -13.58 3.97 -6.95
C MET A 81 -13.84 5.07 -5.92
N GLU A 82 -15.12 5.45 -5.70
CA GLU A 82 -15.50 6.39 -4.63
C GLU A 82 -15.03 5.92 -3.25
N TYR A 83 -15.22 4.64 -2.95
CA TYR A 83 -14.80 4.03 -1.70
C TYR A 83 -13.27 4.08 -1.52
N LEU A 84 -12.51 3.68 -2.55
CA LEU A 84 -11.05 3.71 -2.52
C LEU A 84 -10.49 5.13 -2.39
N GLU A 85 -11.09 6.10 -3.09
CA GLU A 85 -10.71 7.50 -3.00
C GLU A 85 -10.96 8.07 -1.60
N ALA A 86 -12.09 7.70 -0.98
CA ALA A 86 -12.41 8.09 0.39
C ALA A 86 -11.41 7.52 1.41
N ILE A 87 -11.03 6.23 1.26
CA ILE A 87 -10.01 5.60 2.11
C ILE A 87 -8.66 6.29 1.91
N TYR A 88 -8.21 6.41 0.68
CA TYR A 88 -6.92 7.04 0.35
C TYR A 88 -6.84 8.45 0.92
N THR A 89 -7.86 9.28 0.67
CA THR A 89 -7.93 10.65 1.19
C THR A 89 -7.89 10.67 2.72
N THR A 90 -8.60 9.76 3.37
CA THR A 90 -8.61 9.68 4.84
C THR A 90 -7.22 9.34 5.38
N ILE A 91 -6.54 8.36 4.80
CA ILE A 91 -5.19 7.97 5.23
C ILE A 91 -4.21 9.12 4.98
N ILE A 92 -4.18 9.68 3.78
CA ILE A 92 -3.22 10.73 3.41
C ILE A 92 -3.45 12.02 4.22
N GLU A 93 -4.69 12.48 4.36
CA GLU A 93 -4.97 13.75 5.05
C GLU A 93 -4.96 13.61 6.57
N LYS A 94 -5.62 12.60 7.14
CA LYS A 94 -5.75 12.47 8.60
C LYS A 94 -4.59 11.71 9.22
N ASP A 95 -4.28 10.53 8.69
CA ASP A 95 -3.32 9.64 9.33
C ASP A 95 -1.87 10.05 9.05
N ILE A 96 -1.60 10.75 7.94
CA ILE A 96 -0.26 11.17 7.59
C ILE A 96 -0.10 12.69 7.69
N THR A 97 -0.78 13.45 6.84
CA THR A 97 -0.52 14.89 6.67
C THR A 97 -0.79 15.68 7.95
N GLN A 98 -1.93 15.47 8.60
CA GLN A 98 -2.27 16.17 9.84
C GLN A 98 -1.42 15.69 11.02
N ARG A 99 -1.22 14.38 11.14
CA ARG A 99 -0.46 13.79 12.24
C ARG A 99 1.00 14.23 12.25
N HIS A 100 1.66 14.18 11.10
CA HIS A 100 3.07 14.51 10.95
C HIS A 100 3.33 15.96 10.55
N GLN A 101 2.27 16.80 10.50
CA GLN A 101 2.34 18.23 10.18
C GLN A 101 3.12 18.49 8.89
N ILE A 102 2.79 17.76 7.82
CA ILE A 102 3.47 17.90 6.53
C ILE A 102 3.15 19.27 5.92
N ASN A 103 4.15 20.13 5.83
CA ASN A 103 4.01 21.48 5.27
C ASN A 103 3.96 21.46 3.74
N ASP A 104 4.84 20.70 3.10
CA ASP A 104 4.90 20.57 1.65
C ASP A 104 4.09 19.36 1.16
N LYS A 105 2.77 19.53 1.13
CA LYS A 105 1.83 18.52 0.62
C LYS A 105 2.08 18.16 -0.85
N ARG A 106 2.55 19.14 -1.66
CA ARG A 106 2.83 18.90 -3.08
C ARG A 106 4.01 17.93 -3.24
N ALA A 107 5.09 18.20 -2.51
CA ALA A 107 6.26 17.34 -2.52
C ALA A 107 5.91 15.93 -2.02
N PHE A 108 5.14 15.82 -0.94
CA PHE A 108 4.67 14.56 -0.42
C PHE A 108 3.85 13.77 -1.45
N ASN A 109 2.85 14.40 -2.07
CA ASN A 109 2.01 13.76 -3.09
C ASN A 109 2.81 13.29 -4.32
N ASN A 110 3.85 14.03 -4.71
CA ASN A 110 4.72 13.62 -5.81
C ASN A 110 5.57 12.41 -5.44
N ILE A 111 6.01 12.31 -4.18
CA ILE A 111 6.69 11.10 -3.69
C ILE A 111 5.74 9.91 -3.71
N VAL A 112 4.49 10.07 -3.24
CA VAL A 112 3.49 8.99 -3.28
C VAL A 112 3.26 8.49 -4.70
N LYS A 113 3.07 9.40 -5.66
CA LYS A 113 2.89 9.05 -7.09
C LYS A 113 4.13 8.37 -7.66
N PHE A 114 5.32 8.88 -7.33
CA PHE A 114 6.58 8.27 -7.75
C PHE A 114 6.71 6.84 -7.22
N MET A 115 6.39 6.62 -5.95
CA MET A 115 6.38 5.29 -5.34
C MET A 115 5.40 4.35 -6.02
N ALA A 116 4.18 4.82 -6.28
CA ALA A 116 3.16 4.04 -6.98
C ALA A 116 3.57 3.65 -8.41
N SER A 117 4.26 4.55 -9.13
CA SER A 117 4.75 4.25 -10.49
C SER A 117 5.97 3.33 -10.54
N ASN A 118 6.64 3.10 -9.41
CA ASN A 118 7.86 2.29 -9.29
C ASN A 118 7.69 1.10 -8.33
N ILE A 119 6.47 0.59 -8.19
CA ILE A 119 6.19 -0.59 -7.35
C ILE A 119 7.09 -1.76 -7.77
N GLY A 120 7.64 -2.48 -6.78
CA GLY A 120 8.52 -3.62 -7.00
C GLY A 120 9.91 -3.27 -7.52
N SER A 121 10.15 -2.01 -7.91
CA SER A 121 11.48 -1.55 -8.30
C SER A 121 12.36 -1.30 -7.08
N ALA A 122 13.67 -1.50 -7.26
CA ALA A 122 14.64 -1.21 -6.22
C ALA A 122 14.85 0.31 -6.08
N LEU A 123 14.45 0.87 -4.95
CA LEU A 123 14.50 2.30 -4.66
C LEU A 123 15.38 2.62 -3.46
N SER A 124 15.85 3.86 -3.38
CA SER A 124 16.45 4.43 -2.19
C SER A 124 16.04 5.90 -2.04
N PRO A 125 16.01 6.47 -0.82
CA PRO A 125 15.69 7.88 -0.60
C PRO A 125 16.54 8.82 -1.45
N ASN A 126 17.84 8.50 -1.64
CA ASN A 126 18.75 9.26 -2.50
C ASN A 126 18.33 9.23 -3.97
N ASN A 127 17.95 8.06 -4.50
CA ASN A 127 17.52 7.96 -5.90
C ASN A 127 16.22 8.73 -6.13
N ILE A 128 15.26 8.61 -5.20
CA ILE A 128 14.00 9.37 -5.26
C ILE A 128 14.29 10.88 -5.24
N SER A 129 15.10 11.35 -4.29
CA SER A 129 15.49 12.77 -4.19
C SER A 129 16.14 13.28 -5.47
N LYS A 130 17.05 12.50 -6.09
CA LYS A 130 17.72 12.86 -7.35
C LYS A 130 16.73 12.95 -8.51
N THR A 131 15.82 11.98 -8.62
CA THR A 131 14.81 11.98 -9.71
C THR A 131 13.89 13.18 -9.59
N LEU A 132 13.35 13.46 -8.40
CA LEU A 132 12.49 14.61 -8.16
C LEU A 132 13.21 15.95 -8.41
N LYS A 133 14.51 16.02 -8.12
CA LYS A 133 15.32 17.20 -8.45
C LYS A 133 15.42 17.44 -9.96
N ASN A 134 15.55 16.38 -10.75
CA ASN A 134 15.57 16.49 -12.22
C ASN A 134 14.22 17.00 -12.77
N ASP A 135 13.13 16.69 -12.06
CA ASP A 135 11.76 17.16 -12.36
C ASP A 135 11.48 18.55 -11.76
N GLY A 136 12.52 19.26 -11.30
CA GLY A 136 12.42 20.63 -10.78
C GLY A 136 12.00 20.75 -9.32
N GLN A 137 11.96 19.64 -8.57
CA GLN A 137 11.64 19.62 -7.13
C GLN A 137 12.85 19.25 -6.29
N THR A 138 13.35 20.22 -5.52
CA THR A 138 14.47 19.97 -4.61
C THR A 138 13.97 19.52 -3.25
N ILE A 139 14.10 18.22 -2.95
CA ILE A 139 13.76 17.63 -1.67
C ILE A 139 15.00 16.92 -1.14
N HIS A 140 15.34 17.16 0.12
CA HIS A 140 16.47 16.49 0.75
C HIS A 140 16.14 15.00 1.00
N HIS A 141 17.14 14.12 0.82
CA HIS A 141 16.94 12.67 0.97
C HIS A 141 16.40 12.27 2.36
N SER A 142 16.78 12.99 3.43
CA SER A 142 16.27 12.73 4.78
C SER A 142 14.76 13.07 4.92
N THR A 143 14.25 14.03 4.14
CA THR A 143 12.81 14.32 4.09
C THR A 143 12.08 13.24 3.30
N VAL A 144 12.67 12.75 2.20
CA VAL A 144 12.13 11.61 1.46
C VAL A 144 12.02 10.39 2.37
N GLU A 145 13.10 10.07 3.11
CA GLU A 145 13.13 8.96 4.06
C GLU A 145 11.99 9.04 5.09
N LYS A 146 11.81 10.20 5.73
CA LYS A 146 10.68 10.42 6.65
C LYS A 146 9.32 10.20 6.00
N TYR A 147 9.14 10.67 4.77
CA TYR A 147 7.87 10.48 4.07
C TYR A 147 7.60 9.03 3.69
N LEU A 148 8.65 8.26 3.36
CA LEU A 148 8.55 6.82 3.16
C LEU A 148 8.15 6.11 4.46
N ASP A 149 8.76 6.47 5.59
CA ASP A 149 8.41 5.89 6.89
C ASP A 149 6.94 6.16 7.24
N TYR A 150 6.43 7.36 7.01
CA TYR A 150 5.01 7.69 7.25
C TYR A 150 4.05 6.85 6.40
N LEU A 151 4.42 6.59 5.13
CA LEU A 151 3.64 5.75 4.23
C LEU A 151 3.64 4.27 4.65
N ILE A 152 4.75 3.79 5.22
CA ILE A 152 4.87 2.44 5.76
C ILE A 152 4.09 2.31 7.06
N GLU A 153 4.23 3.28 7.98
CA GLU A 153 3.51 3.32 9.26
C GLU A 153 1.99 3.33 9.07
N SER A 154 1.51 3.96 7.99
CA SER A 154 0.09 4.04 7.63
C SER A 154 -0.40 2.85 6.80
N PHE A 155 0.41 1.82 6.62
CA PHE A 155 0.13 0.63 5.83
C PHE A 155 -0.29 0.92 4.37
N VAL A 156 0.09 2.08 3.80
CA VAL A 156 -0.15 2.37 2.38
C VAL A 156 0.84 1.60 1.52
N PHE A 157 2.10 1.52 1.98
CA PHE A 157 3.14 0.73 1.34
C PHE A 157 3.78 -0.25 2.31
N TYR A 158 4.13 -1.42 1.79
CA TYR A 158 5.00 -2.38 2.46
C TYR A 158 6.42 -2.24 1.94
N LYS A 159 7.38 -2.22 2.87
CA LYS A 159 8.80 -2.20 2.56
C LYS A 159 9.37 -3.61 2.67
N VAL A 160 10.04 -4.06 1.62
CA VAL A 160 10.75 -5.33 1.58
C VAL A 160 12.24 -5.08 1.42
N ASN A 161 12.99 -5.53 2.41
CA ASN A 161 14.44 -5.44 2.40
C ASN A 161 15.03 -6.54 1.50
N ARG A 162 16.12 -6.20 0.80
CA ARG A 162 16.86 -7.19 0.05
C ARG A 162 17.45 -8.24 0.99
N PHE A 163 17.19 -9.50 0.71
CA PHE A 163 17.85 -10.60 1.37
C PHE A 163 19.19 -10.92 0.69
N ASP A 164 20.30 -10.80 1.39
CA ASP A 164 21.63 -11.17 0.90
C ASP A 164 22.19 -12.36 1.71
N LEU A 165 22.29 -13.51 1.06
CA LEU A 165 22.85 -14.75 1.63
C LEU A 165 24.29 -14.61 2.13
N LYS A 166 25.05 -13.65 1.59
CA LYS A 166 26.47 -13.42 1.95
C LYS A 166 26.70 -12.34 3.00
N GLY A 167 25.66 -11.71 3.52
CA GLY A 167 25.69 -10.76 4.64
C GLY A 167 26.49 -9.47 4.45
N ARG A 168 27.21 -9.32 3.35
CA ARG A 168 28.14 -8.18 3.13
C ARG A 168 27.50 -6.94 2.50
N LYS A 169 26.29 -7.04 1.96
CA LYS A 169 25.61 -5.95 1.23
C LYS A 169 24.35 -5.44 1.91
N GLN A 170 24.06 -5.86 3.13
CA GLN A 170 22.85 -5.41 3.86
C GLN A 170 22.82 -3.92 4.15
N LEU A 171 23.99 -3.26 4.25
CA LEU A 171 24.11 -1.84 4.57
C LEU A 171 24.02 -0.87 3.36
N ALA A 172 23.98 -1.40 2.14
CA ALA A 172 23.93 -0.60 0.91
C ALA A 172 22.69 -0.92 0.07
N THR A 173 21.57 -1.23 0.70
CA THR A 173 20.45 -1.86 0.05
C THR A 173 19.48 -0.86 -0.56
N GLN A 174 19.19 -1.08 -1.82
CA GLN A 174 17.96 -0.62 -2.45
C GLN A 174 16.81 -1.50 -1.92
N GLU A 175 15.78 -0.87 -1.43
CA GLU A 175 14.60 -1.52 -0.88
C GLU A 175 13.52 -1.60 -1.96
N LYS A 176 12.65 -2.60 -1.89
CA LYS A 176 11.45 -2.66 -2.73
C LYS A 176 10.23 -2.24 -1.92
N TYR A 177 9.32 -1.58 -2.59
CA TYR A 177 8.08 -1.11 -1.98
C TYR A 177 6.89 -1.64 -2.77
N TYR A 178 5.89 -2.11 -2.05
CA TYR A 178 4.67 -2.67 -2.59
C TYR A 178 3.47 -1.94 -2.01
N LEU A 179 2.47 -1.65 -2.84
CA LEU A 179 1.24 -1.01 -2.40
C LEU A 179 0.35 -2.03 -1.70
N VAL A 180 -0.33 -1.62 -0.62
CA VAL A 180 -1.19 -2.49 0.18
C VAL A 180 -2.35 -3.08 -0.63
N ASP A 181 -2.87 -2.33 -1.58
CA ASP A 181 -4.01 -2.73 -2.41
C ASP A 181 -3.81 -2.23 -3.86
N VAL A 182 -4.01 -3.14 -4.81
CA VAL A 182 -3.83 -2.81 -6.23
C VAL A 182 -4.90 -1.85 -6.76
N GLY A 183 -6.08 -1.82 -6.14
CA GLY A 183 -7.14 -0.87 -6.48
C GLY A 183 -6.73 0.57 -6.17
N LEU A 184 -5.96 0.80 -5.11
CA LEU A 184 -5.40 2.12 -4.79
C LEU A 184 -4.45 2.63 -5.89
N LEU A 185 -3.82 1.74 -6.64
CA LEU A 185 -3.00 2.13 -7.78
C LEU A 185 -3.83 2.81 -8.88
N ASN A 186 -5.12 2.43 -9.04
CA ASN A 186 -6.05 3.09 -9.96
C ASN A 186 -6.30 4.54 -9.56
N ILE A 187 -6.43 4.81 -8.25
CA ILE A 187 -6.61 6.16 -7.71
C ILE A 187 -5.34 7.00 -7.95
N LEU A 188 -4.16 6.42 -7.72
CA LEU A 188 -2.88 7.14 -7.80
C LEU A 188 -2.44 7.44 -9.23
N MET A 189 -2.63 6.49 -10.15
CA MET A 189 -2.10 6.53 -11.52
C MET A 189 -3.15 6.85 -12.59
N GLY A 190 -4.44 6.85 -12.23
CA GLY A 190 -5.50 7.02 -13.21
C GLY A 190 -5.61 5.82 -14.18
N LYS A 191 -6.38 6.02 -15.27
CA LYS A 191 -6.69 4.95 -16.23
C LYS A 191 -5.52 4.57 -17.17
N ASP A 192 -4.41 5.32 -17.15
CA ASP A 192 -3.27 5.12 -18.07
C ASP A 192 -2.32 3.96 -17.68
N ARG A 193 -2.80 3.01 -16.89
CA ARG A 193 -2.01 1.92 -16.28
C ARG A 193 -1.54 0.82 -17.21
N ILE A 194 -1.98 0.80 -18.45
CA ILE A 194 -1.85 -0.36 -19.36
C ILE A 194 -0.38 -0.70 -19.68
N SER A 195 0.54 0.26 -19.52
CA SER A 195 1.97 0.06 -19.86
C SER A 195 2.79 -0.73 -18.82
N ASN A 196 2.29 -0.94 -17.59
CA ASN A 196 3.09 -1.47 -16.47
C ASN A 196 2.55 -2.77 -15.84
N ARG A 197 1.97 -3.67 -16.65
CA ARG A 197 1.38 -4.93 -16.17
C ARG A 197 2.35 -5.79 -15.33
N GLY A 198 3.64 -5.81 -15.67
CA GLY A 198 4.65 -6.59 -14.94
C GLY A 198 4.78 -6.15 -13.48
N HIS A 199 4.84 -4.85 -13.21
CA HIS A 199 4.94 -4.30 -11.86
C HIS A 199 3.65 -4.51 -11.04
N ILE A 200 2.48 -4.47 -11.70
CA ILE A 200 1.21 -4.75 -11.04
C ILE A 200 1.18 -6.21 -10.57
N LEU A 201 1.60 -7.16 -11.41
CA LEU A 201 1.66 -8.58 -11.07
C LEU A 201 2.69 -8.87 -9.98
N GLU A 202 3.78 -8.12 -9.91
CA GLU A 202 4.77 -8.24 -8.83
C GLU A 202 4.20 -7.73 -7.48
N ASN A 203 3.20 -6.83 -7.51
CA ASN A 203 2.57 -6.28 -6.30
C ASN A 203 1.51 -7.21 -5.67
N ILE A 204 1.05 -8.22 -6.38
CA ILE A 204 0.05 -9.20 -5.94
C ILE A 204 0.72 -10.38 -5.23
#